data_86b47abae112e3987906510c4593ce8b
#
_entry.id   86b47abae112e3987906510c4593ce8b
#
_cell.length_a   1.000
_cell.length_b   1.000
_cell.length_c   1.000
_cell.angle_alpha   90.00
_cell.angle_beta   90.00
_cell.angle_gamma   90.00
#
_symmetry.space_group_name_H-M   'P 1'
#
loop_
_entity.id
_entity.type
_entity.pdbx_description
1 polymer ?
#
loop_
_entity_poly.entity_id
_entity_poly.type
_entity_poly.pdbx_seq_one_letter_code
_entity_poly.pdbx_strand_id
1 'polypeptide(L)'
;MTFRQMKADPARMQDALGLLDYVVGRLNSEHGGNFGYSMQIGGDPSVIALSSPWETLGGYQAMRAAILEDAEIQSAIRMSADMISDAQDLIGKVLHSPGERGQFAWIDTVRIHMPAVHDALAFCAEVTEFAEAQMGRSVGLINAYTGDRSQVAFVAYGSSLDDLEQANAGLESEPEFQTYYKRSEDLIVPGSAERTIWQLLG
;
A
#
# COMPACT_ATOMS: atom_id res chain seq x y z
N MET A 1 2.48 -2.97 9.01
CA MET A 1 2.30 -3.44 7.62
C MET A 1 3.63 -3.39 6.90
N THR A 2 3.96 -4.40 6.12
CA THR A 2 5.10 -4.36 5.20
C THR A 2 4.60 -4.26 3.77
N PHE A 3 5.42 -3.62 2.93
CA PHE A 3 5.11 -3.43 1.52
C PHE A 3 6.44 -3.54 0.75
N ARG A 4 6.55 -4.53 -0.12
CA ARG A 4 7.70 -4.71 -1.01
C ARG A 4 7.27 -4.33 -2.41
N GLN A 5 7.81 -3.25 -2.92
CA GLN A 5 7.68 -2.84 -4.30
C GLN A 5 8.82 -3.44 -5.14
N MET A 6 8.50 -3.87 -6.33
CA MET A 6 9.44 -4.48 -7.26
C MET A 6 9.08 -4.08 -8.69
N LYS A 7 10.06 -4.02 -9.58
CA LYS A 7 9.82 -3.86 -11.01
C LYS A 7 9.96 -5.21 -11.70
N ALA A 8 8.92 -5.62 -12.42
CA ALA A 8 8.95 -6.78 -13.29
C ALA A 8 9.36 -6.37 -14.70
N ASP A 9 10.14 -7.23 -15.38
CA ASP A 9 10.35 -7.10 -16.82
C ASP A 9 9.00 -7.25 -17.53
N PRO A 10 8.54 -6.26 -18.31
CA PRO A 10 7.28 -6.36 -19.04
C PRO A 10 7.16 -7.59 -19.95
N ALA A 11 8.29 -8.06 -20.53
CA ALA A 11 8.33 -9.26 -21.36
C ALA A 11 8.16 -10.56 -20.53
N ARG A 12 8.40 -10.50 -19.23
CA ARG A 12 8.34 -11.63 -18.29
C ARG A 12 7.25 -11.45 -17.21
N MET A 13 6.35 -10.49 -17.38
CA MET A 13 5.33 -10.13 -16.37
C MET A 13 4.51 -11.35 -15.93
N GLN A 14 4.06 -12.19 -16.85
CA GLN A 14 3.25 -13.38 -16.51
C GLN A 14 4.06 -14.39 -15.69
N ASP A 15 5.34 -14.58 -15.99
CA ASP A 15 6.23 -15.46 -15.24
C ASP A 15 6.46 -14.90 -13.82
N ALA A 16 6.65 -13.58 -13.70
CA ALA A 16 6.83 -12.89 -12.42
C ALA A 16 5.58 -13.01 -11.54
N LEU A 17 4.39 -12.81 -12.12
CA LEU A 17 3.12 -12.96 -11.39
C LEU A 17 2.88 -14.42 -10.97
N GLY A 18 3.15 -15.40 -11.83
CA GLY A 18 3.04 -16.82 -11.49
C GLY A 18 4.00 -17.23 -10.37
N LEU A 19 5.21 -16.66 -10.34
CA LEU A 19 6.16 -16.87 -9.26
C LEU A 19 5.70 -16.25 -7.94
N LEU A 20 5.12 -15.04 -7.99
CA LEU A 20 4.55 -14.38 -6.80
C LEU A 20 3.37 -15.16 -6.25
N ASP A 21 2.48 -15.66 -7.11
CA ASP A 21 1.35 -16.50 -6.69
C ASP A 21 1.84 -17.74 -5.92
N TYR A 22 2.84 -18.43 -6.46
CA TYR A 22 3.47 -19.56 -5.78
C TYR A 22 4.07 -19.18 -4.41
N VAL A 23 4.86 -18.10 -4.37
CA VAL A 23 5.53 -17.65 -3.14
C VAL A 23 4.50 -17.21 -2.09
N VAL A 24 3.48 -16.43 -2.48
CA VAL A 24 2.41 -15.97 -1.59
C VAL A 24 1.59 -17.16 -1.07
N GLY A 25 1.21 -18.09 -1.95
CA GLY A 25 0.51 -19.29 -1.56
C GLY A 25 1.28 -20.07 -0.49
N ARG A 26 2.59 -20.26 -0.68
CA ARG A 26 3.46 -20.97 0.27
C ARG A 26 3.63 -20.20 1.59
N LEU A 27 3.86 -18.87 1.53
CA LEU A 27 3.96 -18.04 2.73
C LEU A 27 2.70 -18.09 3.58
N ASN A 28 1.54 -18.13 2.95
CA ASN A 28 0.27 -18.18 3.65
C ASN A 28 -0.05 -19.58 4.19
N SER A 29 0.21 -20.65 3.42
CA SER A 29 -0.12 -22.01 3.83
C SER A 29 0.87 -22.59 4.83
N GLU A 30 2.17 -22.45 4.60
CA GLU A 30 3.21 -23.13 5.38
C GLU A 30 3.72 -22.29 6.56
N HIS A 31 3.68 -20.95 6.43
CA HIS A 31 4.22 -20.06 7.44
C HIS A 31 3.16 -19.22 8.16
N GLY A 32 1.87 -19.44 7.88
CA GLY A 32 0.76 -18.72 8.52
C GLY A 32 0.78 -17.22 8.26
N GLY A 33 1.32 -16.80 7.12
CA GLY A 33 1.34 -15.41 6.68
C GLY A 33 -0.06 -14.91 6.26
N ASN A 34 -0.16 -13.60 6.09
CA ASN A 34 -1.31 -12.96 5.44
C ASN A 34 -0.78 -12.03 4.34
N PHE A 35 -0.10 -12.65 3.38
CA PHE A 35 0.45 -11.95 2.23
C PHE A 35 -0.57 -11.82 1.11
N GLY A 36 -0.54 -10.69 0.44
CA GLY A 36 -1.20 -10.50 -0.84
C GLY A 36 -0.26 -9.81 -1.80
N TYR A 37 -0.51 -9.96 -3.09
CA TYR A 37 0.25 -9.26 -4.11
C TYR A 37 -0.67 -8.49 -5.05
N SER A 38 -0.12 -7.46 -5.68
CA SER A 38 -0.86 -6.55 -6.53
C SER A 38 0.02 -6.01 -7.65
N MET A 39 -0.61 -5.54 -8.71
CA MET A 39 0.02 -4.87 -9.85
C MET A 39 -0.50 -3.44 -9.95
N GLN A 40 0.38 -2.49 -10.19
CA GLN A 40 -0.01 -1.11 -10.46
C GLN A 40 -0.62 -1.00 -11.86
N ILE A 41 -1.83 -0.44 -11.95
CA ILE A 41 -2.54 -0.23 -13.21
C ILE A 41 -2.73 1.26 -13.54
N GLY A 42 -2.67 2.12 -12.54
CA GLY A 42 -2.59 3.58 -12.70
C GLY A 42 -1.24 4.06 -12.20
N GLY A 43 -0.30 4.32 -13.13
CA GLY A 43 1.09 4.67 -12.88
C GLY A 43 2.04 3.86 -13.75
N ASP A 44 3.06 3.23 -13.17
CA ASP A 44 4.01 2.35 -13.89
C ASP A 44 3.50 0.89 -13.88
N PRO A 45 3.01 0.35 -15.00
CA PRO A 45 2.45 -1.01 -15.04
C PRO A 45 3.49 -2.12 -14.88
N SER A 46 4.77 -1.80 -14.86
CA SER A 46 5.83 -2.75 -14.52
C SER A 46 5.98 -2.98 -13.02
N VAL A 47 5.35 -2.13 -12.20
CA VAL A 47 5.46 -2.20 -10.74
C VAL A 47 4.46 -3.22 -10.19
N ILE A 48 4.99 -4.16 -9.43
CA ILE A 48 4.25 -5.14 -8.63
C ILE A 48 4.59 -4.95 -7.16
N ALA A 49 3.68 -5.34 -6.28
CA ALA A 49 3.89 -5.20 -4.85
C ALA A 49 3.44 -6.44 -4.09
N LEU A 50 4.18 -6.78 -3.04
CA LEU A 50 3.84 -7.76 -2.03
C LEU A 50 3.53 -7.02 -0.73
N SER A 51 2.41 -7.30 -0.10
CA SER A 51 2.00 -6.64 1.13
C SER A 51 1.55 -7.63 2.19
N SER A 52 1.82 -7.33 3.46
CA SER A 52 1.35 -8.13 4.59
C SER A 52 1.16 -7.27 5.84
N PRO A 53 0.06 -7.42 6.58
CA PRO A 53 -0.13 -6.81 7.89
C PRO A 53 0.68 -7.58 8.95
N TRP A 54 1.16 -6.86 9.97
CA TRP A 54 1.86 -7.41 11.14
C TRP A 54 1.41 -6.68 12.38
N GLU A 55 1.14 -7.43 13.44
CA GLU A 55 0.83 -6.84 14.75
C GLU A 55 2.07 -6.22 15.38
N THR A 56 3.23 -6.85 15.20
CA THR A 56 4.50 -6.41 15.79
C THR A 56 5.66 -6.57 14.81
N LEU A 57 6.72 -5.78 15.00
CA LEU A 57 7.98 -5.97 14.27
C LEU A 57 8.66 -7.32 14.59
N GLY A 58 8.43 -7.87 15.79
CA GLY A 58 8.91 -9.20 16.14
C GLY A 58 8.27 -10.30 15.31
N GLY A 59 6.97 -10.22 15.04
CA GLY A 59 6.27 -11.14 14.12
C GLY A 59 6.83 -11.06 12.70
N TYR A 60 7.06 -9.84 12.21
CA TYR A 60 7.72 -9.64 10.91
C TYR A 60 9.14 -10.24 10.88
N GLN A 61 9.93 -10.04 11.96
CA GLN A 61 11.28 -10.61 12.04
C GLN A 61 11.26 -12.15 12.02
N ALA A 62 10.34 -12.77 12.77
CA ALA A 62 10.19 -14.22 12.79
C ALA A 62 9.85 -14.77 11.39
N MET A 63 8.91 -14.12 10.69
CA MET A 63 8.58 -14.48 9.31
C MET A 63 9.78 -14.35 8.36
N ARG A 64 10.56 -13.27 8.47
CA ARG A 64 11.77 -13.12 7.65
C ARG A 64 12.78 -14.24 7.90
N ALA A 65 12.95 -14.68 9.15
CA ALA A 65 13.80 -15.81 9.46
C ALA A 65 13.28 -17.11 8.80
N ALA A 66 11.99 -17.36 8.89
CA ALA A 66 11.35 -18.52 8.24
C ALA A 66 11.52 -18.50 6.70
N ILE A 67 11.37 -17.33 6.06
CA ILE A 67 11.60 -17.16 4.62
C ILE A 67 13.04 -17.52 4.25
N LEU A 68 14.03 -17.12 5.07
CA LEU A 68 15.45 -17.39 4.80
C LEU A 68 15.80 -18.88 4.94
N GLU A 69 15.09 -19.61 5.79
CA GLU A 69 15.28 -21.05 6.02
C GLU A 69 14.51 -21.92 5.03
N ASP A 70 13.50 -21.38 4.34
CA ASP A 70 12.69 -22.11 3.36
C ASP A 70 13.43 -22.25 2.01
N ALA A 71 13.94 -23.46 1.73
CA ALA A 71 14.74 -23.72 0.53
C ALA A 71 13.96 -23.50 -0.79
N GLU A 72 12.63 -23.72 -0.77
CA GLU A 72 11.79 -23.53 -1.97
C GLU A 72 11.55 -22.04 -2.23
N ILE A 73 11.26 -21.25 -1.19
CA ILE A 73 11.16 -19.79 -1.32
C ILE A 73 12.50 -19.21 -1.77
N GLN A 74 13.62 -19.67 -1.20
CA GLN A 74 14.96 -19.24 -1.63
C GLN A 74 15.26 -19.62 -3.08
N SER A 75 14.75 -20.77 -3.56
CA SER A 75 14.85 -21.13 -4.97
C SER A 75 14.01 -20.21 -5.86
N ALA A 76 12.79 -19.91 -5.45
CA ALA A 76 11.91 -18.97 -6.17
C ALA A 76 12.53 -17.56 -6.26
N ILE A 77 13.13 -17.06 -5.16
CA ILE A 77 13.85 -15.78 -5.15
C ILE A 77 15.02 -15.79 -6.14
N ARG A 78 15.79 -16.87 -6.20
CA ARG A 78 16.87 -16.98 -7.21
C ARG A 78 16.34 -16.98 -8.64
N MET A 79 15.22 -17.66 -8.89
CA MET A 79 14.57 -17.70 -10.21
C MET A 79 14.01 -16.33 -10.61
N SER A 80 13.67 -15.47 -9.66
CA SER A 80 13.13 -14.12 -9.94
C SER A 80 14.19 -13.14 -10.44
N ALA A 81 15.49 -13.44 -10.31
CA ALA A 81 16.58 -12.50 -10.59
C ALA A 81 16.59 -11.95 -12.03
N ASP A 82 16.12 -12.75 -13.01
CA ASP A 82 16.03 -12.34 -14.42
C ASP A 82 14.67 -11.71 -14.78
N MET A 83 13.73 -11.63 -13.83
CA MET A 83 12.37 -11.17 -14.07
C MET A 83 12.02 -9.95 -13.22
N ILE A 84 12.66 -9.80 -12.08
CA ILE A 84 12.33 -8.79 -11.06
C ILE A 84 13.59 -8.01 -10.70
N SER A 85 13.46 -6.69 -10.73
CA SER A 85 14.51 -5.75 -10.33
C SER A 85 13.97 -4.73 -9.30
N ASP A 86 14.85 -3.87 -8.83
CA ASP A 86 14.53 -2.68 -8.02
C ASP A 86 13.63 -2.97 -6.81
N ALA A 87 13.86 -4.12 -6.12
CA ALA A 87 13.08 -4.47 -4.94
C ALA A 87 13.37 -3.52 -3.78
N GLN A 88 12.32 -2.88 -3.29
CA GLN A 88 12.38 -1.98 -2.15
C GLN A 88 11.39 -2.41 -1.06
N ASP A 89 11.88 -2.60 0.16
CA ASP A 89 11.06 -2.88 1.33
C ASP A 89 10.68 -1.59 2.07
N LEU A 90 9.39 -1.44 2.31
CA LEU A 90 8.83 -0.37 3.13
C LEU A 90 8.09 -0.98 4.31
N ILE A 91 8.30 -0.43 5.50
CA ILE A 91 7.51 -0.74 6.68
C ILE A 91 6.68 0.49 7.01
N GLY A 92 5.36 0.32 7.09
CA GLY A 92 4.44 1.37 7.47
C GLY A 92 3.75 1.04 8.80
N LYS A 93 3.55 2.06 9.63
CA LYS A 93 2.69 2.00 10.80
C LYS A 93 1.26 2.30 10.35
N VAL A 94 0.36 1.34 10.51
CA VAL A 94 -1.07 1.54 10.29
C VAL A 94 -1.61 2.36 11.46
N LEU A 95 -2.12 3.55 11.16
CA LEU A 95 -2.75 4.45 12.12
C LEU A 95 -4.28 4.28 12.09
N HIS A 96 -4.83 3.98 10.90
CA HIS A 96 -6.22 3.61 10.68
C HIS A 96 -6.28 2.43 9.69
N SER A 97 -7.15 1.46 9.96
CA SER A 97 -7.22 0.23 9.14
C SER A 97 -7.96 0.50 7.83
N PRO A 98 -7.45 0.03 6.67
CA PRO A 98 -8.15 0.17 5.41
C PRO A 98 -9.36 -0.77 5.25
N GLY A 99 -9.70 -1.56 6.28
CA GLY A 99 -10.78 -2.53 6.22
C GLY A 99 -10.42 -3.79 5.42
N GLU A 100 -11.44 -4.45 4.88
CA GLU A 100 -11.27 -5.65 4.07
C GLU A 100 -10.72 -5.32 2.68
N ARG A 101 -9.86 -6.18 2.16
CA ARG A 101 -9.28 -6.03 0.82
C ARG A 101 -10.36 -6.23 -0.25
N GLY A 102 -10.43 -5.31 -1.21
CA GLY A 102 -11.20 -5.45 -2.44
C GLY A 102 -10.38 -6.02 -3.60
N GLN A 103 -10.91 -5.95 -4.80
CA GLN A 103 -10.18 -6.33 -6.02
C GLN A 103 -9.24 -5.22 -6.51
N PHE A 104 -9.52 -3.99 -6.15
CA PHE A 104 -8.74 -2.82 -6.50
C PHE A 104 -8.44 -2.00 -5.26
N ALA A 105 -7.31 -1.29 -5.31
CA ALA A 105 -6.97 -0.29 -4.32
C ALA A 105 -6.57 1.01 -5.02
N TRP A 106 -6.97 2.11 -4.44
CA TRP A 106 -6.35 3.38 -4.73
C TRP A 106 -5.49 3.77 -3.52
N ILE A 107 -4.31 4.31 -3.79
CA ILE A 107 -3.38 4.78 -2.76
C ILE A 107 -3.00 6.21 -3.09
N ASP A 108 -3.39 7.12 -2.21
CA ASP A 108 -2.93 8.50 -2.23
C ASP A 108 -1.78 8.66 -1.25
N THR A 109 -0.64 9.09 -1.74
CA THR A 109 0.51 9.41 -0.90
C THR A 109 0.73 10.92 -0.84
N VAL A 110 1.09 11.42 0.33
CA VAL A 110 1.49 12.80 0.56
C VAL A 110 2.74 12.83 1.43
N ARG A 111 3.45 13.96 1.42
CA ARG A 111 4.51 14.22 2.41
C ARG A 111 4.03 15.27 3.40
N ILE A 112 4.21 15.00 4.68
CA ILE A 112 3.90 15.93 5.76
C ILE A 112 5.12 16.77 6.12
N HIS A 113 4.90 17.98 6.60
CA HIS A 113 5.94 18.82 7.15
C HIS A 113 6.43 18.26 8.49
N MET A 114 7.68 17.74 8.53
CA MET A 114 8.24 17.09 9.74
C MET A 114 8.28 17.98 10.99
N PRO A 115 8.50 19.31 10.90
CA PRO A 115 8.38 20.19 12.07
C PRO A 115 6.98 20.20 12.69
N ALA A 116 5.92 19.90 11.92
CA ALA A 116 4.53 19.85 12.35
C ALA A 116 3.96 18.41 12.38
N VAL A 117 4.82 17.39 12.54
CA VAL A 117 4.44 15.97 12.37
C VAL A 117 3.23 15.54 13.18
N HIS A 118 3.09 16.00 14.41
CA HIS A 118 1.94 15.64 15.28
C HIS A 118 0.64 16.23 14.76
N ASP A 119 0.65 17.52 14.41
CA ASP A 119 -0.52 18.24 13.90
C ASP A 119 -0.89 17.70 12.51
N ALA A 120 0.11 17.41 11.68
CA ALA A 120 -0.10 16.84 10.34
C ALA A 120 -0.71 15.43 10.41
N LEU A 121 -0.24 14.56 11.31
CA LEU A 121 -0.82 13.22 11.48
C LEU A 121 -2.24 13.29 12.07
N ALA A 122 -2.51 14.20 13.01
CA ALA A 122 -3.86 14.43 13.53
C ALA A 122 -4.78 14.93 12.41
N PHE A 123 -4.33 15.86 11.60
CA PHE A 123 -5.06 16.33 10.41
C PHE A 123 -5.33 15.19 9.41
N CYS A 124 -4.34 14.35 9.11
CA CYS A 124 -4.55 13.19 8.24
C CYS A 124 -5.60 12.23 8.81
N ALA A 125 -5.65 12.04 10.13
CA ALA A 125 -6.68 11.21 10.77
C ALA A 125 -8.08 11.83 10.61
N GLU A 126 -8.24 13.15 10.81
CA GLU A 126 -9.50 13.85 10.55
C GLU A 126 -9.97 13.68 9.10
N VAL A 127 -9.04 13.84 8.14
CA VAL A 127 -9.33 13.64 6.70
C VAL A 127 -9.77 12.20 6.43
N THR A 128 -9.14 11.22 7.08
CA THR A 128 -9.49 9.80 6.95
C THR A 128 -10.92 9.54 7.42
N GLU A 129 -11.28 10.01 8.63
CA GLU A 129 -12.62 9.85 9.21
C GLU A 129 -13.69 10.52 8.33
N PHE A 130 -13.40 11.72 7.84
CA PHE A 130 -14.29 12.42 6.92
C PHE A 130 -14.47 11.64 5.61
N ALA A 131 -13.38 11.16 5.01
CA ALA A 131 -13.42 10.39 3.76
C ALA A 131 -14.21 9.08 3.95
N GLU A 132 -14.03 8.37 5.06
CA GLU A 132 -14.82 7.17 5.38
C GLU A 132 -16.32 7.45 5.42
N ALA A 133 -16.71 8.53 6.09
CA ALA A 133 -18.10 8.92 6.20
C ALA A 133 -18.74 9.25 4.85
N GLN A 134 -18.01 9.92 3.95
CA GLN A 134 -18.49 10.30 2.62
C GLN A 134 -18.48 9.14 1.63
N MET A 135 -17.43 8.32 1.66
CA MET A 135 -17.28 7.19 0.75
C MET A 135 -18.07 5.96 1.18
N GLY A 136 -18.55 5.90 2.43
CA GLY A 136 -19.26 4.75 2.99
C GLY A 136 -18.42 3.48 3.08
N ARG A 137 -17.10 3.64 3.18
CA ARG A 137 -16.12 2.54 3.27
C ARG A 137 -14.92 2.92 4.11
N SER A 138 -14.18 1.92 4.61
CA SER A 138 -12.95 2.17 5.35
C SER A 138 -11.87 2.78 4.45
N VAL A 139 -11.17 3.77 5.00
CA VAL A 139 -9.99 4.40 4.41
C VAL A 139 -8.81 4.19 5.36
N GLY A 140 -7.80 3.48 4.91
CA GLY A 140 -6.59 3.26 5.68
C GLY A 140 -5.72 4.51 5.76
N LEU A 141 -5.06 4.71 6.90
CA LEU A 141 -4.02 5.71 7.08
C LEU A 141 -2.73 5.02 7.53
N ILE A 142 -1.68 5.17 6.73
CA ILE A 142 -0.40 4.50 6.96
C ILE A 142 0.70 5.56 6.93
N ASN A 143 1.50 5.62 8.00
CA ASN A 143 2.69 6.47 8.04
C ASN A 143 3.94 5.62 7.83
N ALA A 144 4.87 6.08 7.00
CA ALA A 144 6.14 5.38 6.76
C ALA A 144 6.96 5.27 8.05
N TYR A 145 7.30 4.04 8.44
CA TYR A 145 8.20 3.75 9.56
C TYR A 145 9.65 3.66 9.10
N THR A 146 9.88 3.15 7.89
CA THR A 146 11.19 3.11 7.22
C THR A 146 11.16 3.96 5.95
N GLY A 147 12.33 4.33 5.44
CA GLY A 147 12.46 5.20 4.27
C GLY A 147 12.13 6.66 4.59
N ASP A 148 11.35 7.32 3.74
CA ASP A 148 10.92 8.71 3.93
C ASP A 148 9.81 8.78 4.99
N ARG A 149 10.18 9.09 6.23
CA ARG A 149 9.25 9.17 7.36
C ARG A 149 8.24 10.31 7.27
N SER A 150 8.43 11.25 6.35
CA SER A 150 7.43 12.28 6.04
C SER A 150 6.27 11.74 5.21
N GLN A 151 6.42 10.56 4.60
CA GLN A 151 5.40 9.99 3.74
C GLN A 151 4.24 9.40 4.54
N VAL A 152 3.03 9.75 4.12
CA VAL A 152 1.76 9.23 4.61
C VAL A 152 0.97 8.72 3.42
N ALA A 153 0.31 7.57 3.56
CA ALA A 153 -0.54 6.98 2.55
C ALA A 153 -1.97 6.83 3.05
N PHE A 154 -2.94 7.23 2.22
CA PHE A 154 -4.35 6.90 2.36
C PHE A 154 -4.66 5.74 1.42
N VAL A 155 -5.37 4.73 1.89
CA VAL A 155 -5.66 3.51 1.13
C VAL A 155 -7.14 3.23 1.17
N ALA A 156 -7.78 3.16 0.01
CA ALA A 156 -9.17 2.73 -0.12
C ALA A 156 -9.26 1.51 -1.04
N TYR A 157 -10.06 0.52 -0.62
CA TYR A 157 -10.34 -0.67 -1.43
C TYR A 157 -11.71 -0.57 -2.10
N GLY A 158 -11.81 -1.15 -3.30
CA GLY A 158 -13.05 -1.24 -4.06
C GLY A 158 -13.21 -2.58 -4.77
N SER A 159 -14.46 -2.90 -5.11
CA SER A 159 -14.80 -4.09 -5.89
C SER A 159 -14.54 -3.92 -7.38
N SER A 160 -14.52 -2.68 -7.87
CA SER A 160 -14.24 -2.29 -9.24
C SER A 160 -13.61 -0.89 -9.30
N LEU A 161 -13.10 -0.49 -10.46
CA LEU A 161 -12.62 0.88 -10.69
C LEU A 161 -13.77 1.89 -10.65
N ASP A 162 -14.92 1.54 -11.23
CA ASP A 162 -16.12 2.39 -11.21
C ASP A 162 -16.60 2.65 -9.78
N ASP A 163 -16.52 1.63 -8.91
CA ASP A 163 -16.85 1.73 -7.49
C ASP A 163 -15.91 2.72 -6.76
N LEU A 164 -14.62 2.67 -7.04
CA LEU A 164 -13.64 3.63 -6.49
C LEU A 164 -13.85 5.03 -7.06
N GLU A 165 -14.12 5.17 -8.35
CA GLU A 165 -14.35 6.46 -9.00
C GLU A 165 -15.60 7.15 -8.45
N GLN A 166 -16.71 6.43 -8.29
CA GLN A 166 -17.94 6.96 -7.73
C GLN A 166 -17.75 7.43 -6.28
N ALA A 167 -17.06 6.64 -5.46
CA ALA A 167 -16.77 7.01 -4.08
C ALA A 167 -15.91 8.28 -4.01
N ASN A 168 -14.89 8.40 -4.87
CA ASN A 168 -14.04 9.59 -4.95
C ASN A 168 -14.81 10.83 -5.41
N ALA A 169 -15.64 10.69 -6.44
CA ALA A 169 -16.46 11.80 -6.95
C ALA A 169 -17.41 12.34 -5.88
N GLY A 170 -17.97 11.45 -5.06
CA GLY A 170 -18.76 11.83 -3.88
C GLY A 170 -17.95 12.68 -2.90
N LEU A 171 -16.76 12.20 -2.51
CA LEU A 171 -15.86 12.93 -1.60
C LEU A 171 -15.44 14.30 -2.16
N GLU A 172 -15.00 14.37 -3.42
CA GLU A 172 -14.54 15.61 -4.04
C GLU A 172 -15.65 16.65 -4.24
N SER A 173 -16.92 16.21 -4.33
CA SER A 173 -18.07 17.09 -4.49
C SER A 173 -18.47 17.79 -3.18
N GLU A 174 -17.99 17.31 -2.02
CA GLU A 174 -18.35 17.85 -0.71
C GLU A 174 -17.67 19.22 -0.48
N PRO A 175 -18.44 20.28 -0.19
CA PRO A 175 -17.87 21.62 0.08
C PRO A 175 -16.89 21.63 1.27
N GLU A 176 -17.09 20.76 2.25
CA GLU A 176 -16.22 20.62 3.41
C GLU A 176 -14.84 20.08 3.02
N PHE A 177 -14.75 19.24 1.99
CA PHE A 177 -13.49 18.72 1.48
C PHE A 177 -12.55 19.84 1.00
N GLN A 178 -13.10 20.92 0.41
CA GLN A 178 -12.33 22.11 0.04
C GLN A 178 -11.73 22.85 1.24
N THR A 179 -12.34 22.70 2.41
CA THR A 179 -11.80 23.27 3.66
C THR A 179 -10.56 22.51 4.12
N TYR A 180 -10.53 21.20 3.94
CA TYR A 180 -9.34 20.39 4.23
C TYR A 180 -8.17 20.75 3.32
N TYR A 181 -8.39 21.03 2.04
CA TYR A 181 -7.32 21.51 1.14
C TYR A 181 -6.68 22.80 1.67
N LYS A 182 -7.47 23.77 2.11
CA LYS A 182 -6.94 25.03 2.67
C LYS A 182 -6.16 24.80 3.97
N ARG A 183 -6.65 23.92 4.83
CA ARG A 183 -5.98 23.59 6.10
C ARG A 183 -4.68 22.81 5.88
N SER A 184 -4.53 22.12 4.75
CA SER A 184 -3.35 21.32 4.46
C SER A 184 -2.09 22.15 4.11
N GLU A 185 -2.23 23.44 3.75
CA GLU A 185 -1.13 24.27 3.22
C GLU A 185 0.10 24.32 4.13
N ASP A 186 -0.10 24.37 5.46
CA ASP A 186 0.99 24.40 6.43
C ASP A 186 1.41 23.00 6.94
N LEU A 187 0.67 21.93 6.60
CA LEU A 187 0.85 20.61 7.13
C LEU A 187 1.37 19.61 6.11
N ILE A 188 1.01 19.80 4.84
CA ILE A 188 1.37 18.93 3.70
C ILE A 188 2.34 19.67 2.79
N VAL A 189 3.39 18.99 2.35
CA VAL A 189 4.36 19.56 1.40
C VAL A 189 3.67 19.79 0.05
N PRO A 190 3.63 21.03 -0.47
CA PRO A 190 2.97 21.33 -1.74
C PRO A 190 3.51 20.49 -2.90
N GLY A 191 2.59 19.97 -3.73
CA GLY A 191 2.93 19.15 -4.90
C GLY A 191 3.46 17.75 -4.58
N SER A 192 3.37 17.31 -3.32
CA SER A 192 3.80 15.96 -2.92
C SER A 192 2.70 14.89 -3.07
N ALA A 193 1.47 15.30 -3.37
CA ALA A 193 0.36 14.37 -3.53
C ALA A 193 0.52 13.55 -4.81
N GLU A 194 0.45 12.24 -4.68
CA GLU A 194 0.51 11.28 -5.77
C GLU A 194 -0.56 10.21 -5.57
N ARG A 195 -1.31 9.90 -6.62
CA ARG A 195 -2.30 8.81 -6.64
C ARG A 195 -1.83 7.67 -7.52
N THR A 196 -1.92 6.47 -6.99
CA THR A 196 -1.69 5.24 -7.73
C THR A 196 -2.87 4.30 -7.60
N ILE A 197 -3.11 3.49 -8.62
CA ILE A 197 -4.20 2.50 -8.65
C ILE A 197 -3.61 1.12 -8.83
N TRP A 198 -4.09 0.18 -8.04
CA TRP A 198 -3.58 -1.19 -7.96
C TRP A 198 -4.68 -2.19 -8.17
N GLN A 199 -4.39 -3.24 -8.92
CA GLN A 199 -5.21 -4.44 -9.00
C GLN A 199 -4.65 -5.49 -8.05
N LEU A 200 -5.46 -5.98 -7.12
CA LEU A 200 -5.10 -7.05 -6.19
C LEU A 200 -5.32 -8.39 -6.90
N LEU A 201 -4.30 -9.25 -6.87
CA LEU A 201 -4.27 -10.50 -7.62
C LEU A 201 -4.26 -11.74 -6.73
N GLY A 202 -3.89 -11.58 -5.45
CA GLY A 202 -3.85 -12.66 -4.47
C GLY A 202 -3.59 -12.16 -3.03
#